data_827c57fc744cee3e3d80f2b8fc3016c9
#
_entry.id   827c57fc744cee3e3d80f2b8fc3016c9
#
_cell.length_a   1.000
_cell.length_b   1.000
_cell.length_c   1.000
_cell.angle_alpha   90.00
_cell.angle_beta   90.00
_cell.angle_gamma   90.00
#
_symmetry.space_group_name_H-M   'P 1'
#
loop_
_entity.id
_entity.type
_entity.pdbx_description
1 polymer ?
#
loop_
_entity_poly.entity_id
_entity_poly.type
_entity_poly.pdbx_seq_one_letter_code
_entity_poly.pdbx_strand_id
1 'polypeptide(L)'
;MKKAVRLFALFALFVLLVSACGSAGPAQMGTFRVAVVMPSAINDLAFSQSMYDALLRVQAEMGGPEKFEIVYSENMFVVDDAAAAIRDYATQGFDLVIAHGSQYGSSLQEIAPDFPETSFAWGTTLDTFGQPNIFAYEAAADEGGYVNGVLAASMTTSKVIGVVGPIETGDAKLYVDGFKAGVLATNPDITVNVNYIGSFSDVALAAEAANTHISAGADVLTGTAQMVVGAIGKAEEANALWFGTQSNQTSLAPKIVVASQVYHWEVVLNEMLDLIKGGTLGGKSFAINLANGGEVIEYNPAYTVPAEAQALAEEAIKGIKDGSIDPMK
;
A
#
# COMPACT_ATOMS: atom_id res chain seq x y z
N MET A 1 -48.40 24.75 60.50
CA MET A 1 -46.98 24.41 60.32
C MET A 1 -46.70 23.07 59.65
N LYS A 2 -47.45 21.98 59.85
CA LYS A 2 -47.17 20.66 59.24
C LYS A 2 -47.44 20.58 57.73
N LYS A 3 -48.29 21.42 57.09
CA LYS A 3 -48.56 21.44 55.67
C LYS A 3 -47.52 22.21 54.83
N ALA A 4 -46.91 23.24 55.40
CA ALA A 4 -45.86 24.02 54.72
C ALA A 4 -44.52 23.25 54.60
N VAL A 5 -44.19 22.42 55.57
CA VAL A 5 -42.98 21.59 55.59
C VAL A 5 -43.07 20.48 54.51
N ARG A 6 -44.28 19.92 54.25
CA ARG A 6 -44.44 18.89 53.22
C ARG A 6 -44.37 19.45 51.80
N LEU A 7 -44.77 20.70 51.57
CA LEU A 7 -44.66 21.36 50.26
C LEU A 7 -43.20 21.72 49.94
N PHE A 8 -42.42 22.11 50.97
CA PHE A 8 -41.01 22.45 50.80
C PHE A 8 -40.15 21.20 50.53
N ALA A 9 -40.50 20.06 51.13
CA ALA A 9 -39.80 18.78 50.93
C ALA A 9 -40.07 18.23 49.50
N LEU A 10 -41.27 18.42 48.93
CA LEU A 10 -41.58 18.02 47.58
C LEU A 10 -40.93 18.93 46.50
N PHE A 11 -40.76 20.23 46.79
CA PHE A 11 -40.03 21.15 45.89
C PHE A 11 -38.55 20.92 45.90
N ALA A 12 -37.93 20.57 47.05
CA ALA A 12 -36.55 20.21 47.12
C ALA A 12 -36.21 18.87 46.42
N LEU A 13 -37.17 17.91 46.39
CA LEU A 13 -37.00 16.65 45.69
C LEU A 13 -37.11 16.82 44.16
N PHE A 14 -37.93 17.77 43.70
CA PHE A 14 -38.07 18.07 42.25
C PHE A 14 -36.85 18.82 41.67
N VAL A 15 -36.20 19.67 42.49
CA VAL A 15 -34.99 20.39 42.06
C VAL A 15 -33.78 19.43 41.96
N LEU A 16 -33.75 18.36 42.74
CA LEU A 16 -32.69 17.33 42.68
C LEU A 16 -32.82 16.41 41.45
N LEU A 17 -34.02 16.27 40.85
CA LEU A 17 -34.26 15.46 39.66
C LEU A 17 -33.93 16.20 38.33
N VAL A 18 -33.84 17.53 38.34
CA VAL A 18 -33.51 18.32 37.16
C VAL A 18 -32.00 18.55 36.99
N SER A 19 -31.21 18.31 38.03
CA SER A 19 -29.74 18.45 37.98
C SER A 19 -28.99 17.21 37.41
N ALA A 20 -29.71 16.17 36.97
CA ALA A 20 -29.12 14.95 36.41
C ALA A 20 -29.03 14.95 34.86
N CYS A 21 -29.38 16.07 34.18
CA CYS A 21 -28.96 16.30 32.81
C CYS A 21 -27.56 16.92 32.81
N GLY A 22 -26.59 16.16 33.32
CA GLY A 22 -25.19 16.40 33.03
C GLY A 22 -25.05 16.35 31.50
N SER A 23 -24.60 17.47 30.89
CA SER A 23 -24.10 17.45 29.55
C SER A 23 -23.14 16.25 29.44
N ALA A 24 -23.53 15.23 28.68
CA ALA A 24 -22.57 14.25 28.20
C ALA A 24 -21.52 15.07 27.44
N GLY A 25 -20.36 15.26 28.03
CA GLY A 25 -19.21 15.75 27.32
C GLY A 25 -19.03 14.87 26.08
N PRO A 26 -18.41 15.37 25.04
CA PRO A 26 -18.15 14.54 23.88
C PRO A 26 -17.58 13.21 24.39
N ALA A 27 -18.23 12.10 24.01
CA ALA A 27 -17.74 10.78 24.35
C ALA A 27 -16.27 10.76 23.97
N GLN A 28 -15.40 10.57 24.92
CA GLN A 28 -13.98 10.46 24.63
C GLN A 28 -13.87 9.19 23.81
N MET A 29 -13.74 9.33 22.48
CA MET A 29 -13.53 8.19 21.60
C MET A 29 -12.31 7.45 22.13
N GLY A 30 -12.48 6.18 22.45
CA GLY A 30 -11.38 5.34 22.86
C GLY A 30 -10.25 5.37 21.83
N THR A 31 -9.10 4.87 22.17
CA THR A 31 -8.00 4.67 21.21
C THR A 31 -8.49 3.78 20.08
N PHE A 32 -8.37 4.23 18.81
CA PHE A 32 -8.67 3.39 17.65
C PHE A 32 -7.52 2.39 17.47
N ARG A 33 -7.85 1.11 17.39
CA ARG A 33 -6.87 0.02 17.40
C ARG A 33 -6.80 -0.64 16.02
N VAL A 34 -5.62 -0.58 15.39
CA VAL A 34 -5.36 -1.22 14.09
C VAL A 34 -4.33 -2.31 14.24
N ALA A 35 -4.63 -3.48 13.67
CA ALA A 35 -3.66 -4.55 13.49
C ALA A 35 -3.37 -4.74 12.01
N VAL A 36 -2.11 -4.99 11.63
CA VAL A 36 -1.73 -5.32 10.27
C VAL A 36 -0.90 -6.60 10.21
N VAL A 37 -1.29 -7.51 9.31
CA VAL A 37 -0.59 -8.75 9.03
C VAL A 37 0.06 -8.63 7.65
N MET A 38 1.39 -8.77 7.60
CA MET A 38 2.22 -8.48 6.43
C MET A 38 3.13 -9.66 6.08
N PRO A 39 3.38 -9.91 4.78
CA PRO A 39 4.22 -11.04 4.37
C PRO A 39 5.70 -10.86 4.70
N SER A 40 6.21 -9.63 4.73
CA SER A 40 7.61 -9.31 4.95
C SER A 40 7.81 -8.36 6.12
N ALA A 41 9.06 -7.96 6.36
CA ALA A 41 9.43 -7.06 7.45
C ALA A 41 8.98 -5.60 7.19
N ILE A 42 8.74 -4.86 8.26
CA ILE A 42 8.36 -3.43 8.20
C ILE A 42 9.44 -2.51 7.61
N ASN A 43 10.62 -3.03 7.31
CA ASN A 43 11.77 -2.32 6.75
C ASN A 43 12.32 -3.01 5.49
N ASP A 44 11.44 -3.64 4.71
CA ASP A 44 11.80 -4.38 3.49
C ASP A 44 12.08 -3.50 2.26
N LEU A 45 11.95 -2.17 2.40
CA LEU A 45 12.05 -1.17 1.32
C LEU A 45 11.16 -1.51 0.11
N ALA A 46 9.99 -2.11 0.39
CA ALA A 46 9.02 -2.57 -0.59
C ALA A 46 7.60 -2.53 -0.01
N PHE A 47 6.83 -3.60 -0.24
CA PHE A 47 5.39 -3.69 -0.03
C PHE A 47 4.98 -3.55 1.46
N SER A 48 5.61 -4.31 2.37
CA SER A 48 5.24 -4.27 3.81
C SER A 48 5.62 -2.94 4.45
N GLN A 49 6.80 -2.42 4.15
CA GLN A 49 7.21 -1.10 4.64
C GLN A 49 6.28 0.00 4.17
N SER A 50 5.83 -0.01 2.91
CA SER A 50 4.94 1.05 2.38
C SER A 50 3.64 1.17 3.19
N MET A 51 3.06 0.04 3.62
CA MET A 51 1.87 0.02 4.48
C MET A 51 2.20 0.47 5.91
N TYR A 52 3.31 0.00 6.48
CA TYR A 52 3.69 0.39 7.83
C TYR A 52 3.97 1.89 7.94
N ASP A 53 4.68 2.46 6.96
CA ASP A 53 4.95 3.90 6.89
C ASP A 53 3.66 4.71 6.74
N ALA A 54 2.69 4.22 5.96
CA ALA A 54 1.38 4.84 5.83
C ALA A 54 0.61 4.83 7.15
N LEU A 55 0.62 3.71 7.89
CA LEU A 55 0.02 3.64 9.22
C LEU A 55 0.66 4.61 10.21
N LEU A 56 2.00 4.80 10.15
CA LEU A 56 2.68 5.79 10.99
C LEU A 56 2.27 7.23 10.64
N ARG A 57 2.07 7.54 9.35
CA ARG A 57 1.55 8.86 8.93
C ARG A 57 0.13 9.07 9.44
N VAL A 58 -0.76 8.09 9.28
CA VAL A 58 -2.13 8.13 9.84
C VAL A 58 -2.10 8.31 11.36
N GLN A 59 -1.23 7.58 12.07
CA GLN A 59 -1.08 7.71 13.52
C GLN A 59 -0.69 9.14 13.93
N ALA A 60 0.26 9.74 13.20
CA ALA A 60 0.67 11.13 13.45
C ALA A 60 -0.49 12.12 13.22
N GLU A 61 -1.26 11.95 12.15
CA GLU A 61 -2.44 12.77 11.83
C GLU A 61 -3.55 12.62 12.87
N MET A 62 -3.73 11.41 13.42
CA MET A 62 -4.72 11.10 14.44
C MET A 62 -4.34 11.61 15.84
N GLY A 63 -3.13 12.14 16.03
CA GLY A 63 -2.64 12.69 17.30
C GLY A 63 -1.78 11.76 18.11
N GLY A 64 -1.20 10.73 17.50
CA GLY A 64 -0.19 9.85 18.09
C GLY A 64 -0.74 8.52 18.63
N PRO A 65 0.13 7.70 19.25
CA PRO A 65 -0.17 6.32 19.63
C PRO A 65 -1.28 6.19 20.70
N GLU A 66 -1.50 7.21 21.51
CA GLU A 66 -2.59 7.24 22.49
C GLU A 66 -3.99 7.36 21.85
N LYS A 67 -4.05 7.77 20.59
CA LYS A 67 -5.29 7.92 19.83
C LYS A 67 -5.46 6.87 18.75
N PHE A 68 -4.35 6.34 18.24
CA PHE A 68 -4.30 5.37 17.16
C PHE A 68 -3.20 4.35 17.46
N GLU A 69 -3.61 3.21 18.01
CA GLU A 69 -2.70 2.09 18.33
C GLU A 69 -2.43 1.26 17.07
N ILE A 70 -1.17 1.00 16.78
CA ILE A 70 -0.75 0.12 15.68
C ILE A 70 -0.08 -1.11 16.28
N VAL A 71 -0.57 -2.29 15.91
CA VAL A 71 0.07 -3.58 16.18
C VAL A 71 0.30 -4.30 14.86
N TYR A 72 1.39 -5.02 14.72
CA TYR A 72 1.69 -5.71 13.47
C TYR A 72 2.24 -7.12 13.69
N SER A 73 2.01 -7.98 12.68
CA SER A 73 2.68 -9.26 12.49
C SER A 73 3.41 -9.22 11.14
N GLU A 74 4.71 -9.36 11.16
CA GLU A 74 5.56 -9.34 9.97
C GLU A 74 6.09 -10.75 9.65
N ASN A 75 6.65 -10.93 8.43
CA ASN A 75 7.20 -12.20 7.95
C ASN A 75 6.16 -13.34 7.86
N MET A 76 4.90 -12.98 7.60
CA MET A 76 3.76 -13.90 7.53
C MET A 76 3.55 -14.48 6.12
N PHE A 77 4.61 -15.05 5.50
CA PHE A 77 4.47 -15.70 4.20
C PHE A 77 3.64 -16.99 4.24
N VAL A 78 3.61 -17.67 5.38
CA VAL A 78 2.78 -18.87 5.59
C VAL A 78 1.35 -18.43 5.85
N VAL A 79 0.43 -18.82 4.95
CA VAL A 79 -0.97 -18.36 4.98
C VAL A 79 -1.69 -18.78 6.25
N ASP A 80 -1.42 -20.00 6.76
CA ASP A 80 -2.05 -20.51 7.98
C ASP A 80 -1.63 -19.69 9.23
N ASP A 81 -0.36 -19.27 9.30
CA ASP A 81 0.13 -18.43 10.39
C ASP A 81 -0.49 -17.04 10.33
N ALA A 82 -0.61 -16.48 9.12
CA ALA A 82 -1.29 -15.21 8.88
C ALA A 82 -2.78 -15.27 9.27
N ALA A 83 -3.49 -16.35 8.89
CA ALA A 83 -4.88 -16.57 9.25
C ALA A 83 -5.08 -16.65 10.77
N ALA A 84 -4.16 -17.32 11.47
CA ALA A 84 -4.17 -17.39 12.94
C ALA A 84 -3.99 -15.99 13.56
N ALA A 85 -3.04 -15.19 13.06
CA ALA A 85 -2.81 -13.83 13.53
C ALA A 85 -4.01 -12.89 13.27
N ILE A 86 -4.62 -12.96 12.07
CA ILE A 86 -5.83 -12.20 11.72
C ILE A 86 -6.97 -12.53 12.69
N ARG A 87 -7.23 -13.81 12.94
CA ARG A 87 -8.28 -14.27 13.86
C ARG A 87 -7.99 -13.84 15.30
N ASP A 88 -6.73 -13.88 15.73
CA ASP A 88 -6.32 -13.48 17.08
C ASP A 88 -6.55 -11.98 17.30
N TYR A 89 -6.17 -11.11 16.35
CA TYR A 89 -6.44 -9.68 16.42
C TYR A 89 -7.94 -9.36 16.44
N ALA A 90 -8.74 -10.03 15.62
CA ALA A 90 -10.19 -9.87 15.63
C ALA A 90 -10.78 -10.28 17.00
N THR A 91 -10.30 -11.40 17.59
CA THR A 91 -10.70 -11.87 18.93
C THR A 91 -10.33 -10.86 20.03
N GLN A 92 -9.20 -10.15 19.89
CA GLN A 92 -8.77 -9.11 20.81
C GLN A 92 -9.57 -7.80 20.66
N GLY A 93 -10.50 -7.72 19.71
CA GLY A 93 -11.37 -6.56 19.50
C GLY A 93 -10.64 -5.36 18.89
N PHE A 94 -9.76 -5.57 17.92
CA PHE A 94 -9.22 -4.50 17.11
C PHE A 94 -10.33 -3.92 16.21
N ASP A 95 -10.33 -2.60 16.02
CA ASP A 95 -11.33 -1.90 15.22
C ASP A 95 -11.15 -2.19 13.71
N LEU A 96 -9.89 -2.31 13.27
CA LEU A 96 -9.51 -2.65 11.91
C LEU A 96 -8.37 -3.68 11.92
N VAL A 97 -8.55 -4.77 11.17
CA VAL A 97 -7.51 -5.79 10.92
C VAL A 97 -7.17 -5.79 9.44
N ILE A 98 -5.95 -5.40 9.10
CA ILE A 98 -5.46 -5.31 7.73
C ILE A 98 -4.73 -6.60 7.37
N ALA A 99 -5.23 -7.32 6.37
CA ALA A 99 -4.58 -8.46 5.73
C ALA A 99 -3.84 -7.95 4.49
N HIS A 100 -2.60 -7.47 4.68
CA HIS A 100 -1.79 -6.84 3.65
C HIS A 100 -1.02 -7.88 2.83
N GLY A 101 -1.71 -8.54 1.90
CA GLY A 101 -1.15 -9.56 1.03
C GLY A 101 -2.25 -10.30 0.25
N SER A 102 -2.10 -10.40 -1.08
CA SER A 102 -3.08 -11.04 -1.97
C SER A 102 -3.37 -12.49 -1.58
N GLN A 103 -2.40 -13.19 -0.99
CA GLN A 103 -2.52 -14.59 -0.56
C GLN A 103 -3.47 -14.81 0.62
N TYR A 104 -3.87 -13.76 1.35
CA TYR A 104 -4.69 -13.90 2.57
C TYR A 104 -6.20 -13.92 2.31
N GLY A 105 -6.63 -13.72 1.06
CA GLY A 105 -8.04 -13.53 0.72
C GLY A 105 -8.95 -14.67 1.14
N SER A 106 -8.59 -15.93 0.85
CA SER A 106 -9.41 -17.09 1.21
C SER A 106 -9.59 -17.22 2.72
N SER A 107 -8.51 -17.01 3.48
CA SER A 107 -8.56 -17.03 4.96
C SER A 107 -9.46 -15.92 5.50
N LEU A 108 -9.35 -14.72 4.93
CA LEU A 108 -10.16 -13.58 5.36
C LEU A 108 -11.64 -13.79 5.06
N GLN A 109 -11.97 -14.38 3.90
CA GLN A 109 -13.34 -14.73 3.53
C GLN A 109 -13.99 -15.70 4.55
N GLU A 110 -13.20 -16.62 5.12
CA GLU A 110 -13.67 -17.55 6.14
C GLU A 110 -13.75 -16.92 7.54
N ILE A 111 -12.84 -15.97 7.87
CA ILE A 111 -12.76 -15.39 9.20
C ILE A 111 -13.77 -14.27 9.41
N ALA A 112 -13.95 -13.37 8.44
CA ALA A 112 -14.71 -12.14 8.62
C ALA A 112 -16.17 -12.34 9.08
N PRO A 113 -16.90 -13.38 8.63
CA PRO A 113 -18.27 -13.64 9.11
C PRO A 113 -18.38 -13.93 10.61
N ASP A 114 -17.32 -14.45 11.24
CA ASP A 114 -17.29 -14.76 12.68
C ASP A 114 -17.16 -13.48 13.54
N PHE A 115 -16.75 -12.35 12.93
CA PHE A 115 -16.45 -11.07 13.62
C PHE A 115 -17.19 -9.89 12.97
N PRO A 116 -18.53 -9.85 13.04
CA PRO A 116 -19.33 -8.87 12.30
C PRO A 116 -19.12 -7.41 12.76
N GLU A 117 -18.55 -7.19 13.95
CA GLU A 117 -18.27 -5.87 14.51
C GLU A 117 -16.82 -5.39 14.23
N THR A 118 -15.97 -6.26 13.66
CA THR A 118 -14.59 -5.92 13.27
C THR A 118 -14.55 -5.56 11.79
N SER A 119 -13.90 -4.45 11.45
CA SER A 119 -13.56 -4.13 10.07
C SER A 119 -12.32 -4.90 9.64
N PHE A 120 -12.36 -5.45 8.45
CA PHE A 120 -11.20 -6.03 7.80
C PHE A 120 -10.85 -5.24 6.54
N ALA A 121 -9.56 -5.21 6.20
CA ALA A 121 -9.10 -4.64 4.94
C ALA A 121 -8.17 -5.64 4.24
N TRP A 122 -8.46 -5.93 2.97
CA TRP A 122 -7.68 -6.90 2.20
C TRP A 122 -6.99 -6.25 1.00
N GLY A 123 -5.68 -6.35 0.91
CA GLY A 123 -4.86 -5.91 -0.22
C GLY A 123 -4.02 -7.09 -0.76
N THR A 124 -3.81 -7.22 -2.08
CA THR A 124 -4.18 -6.20 -3.07
C THR A 124 -5.27 -6.75 -4.00
N THR A 125 -6.42 -6.16 -3.96
CA THR A 125 -7.58 -6.56 -4.76
C THR A 125 -8.69 -5.51 -4.65
N LEU A 126 -9.68 -5.56 -5.56
CA LEU A 126 -10.95 -4.82 -5.44
C LEU A 126 -12.13 -5.71 -5.01
N ASP A 127 -11.90 -7.00 -4.73
CA ASP A 127 -12.96 -7.95 -4.34
C ASP A 127 -13.17 -7.95 -2.82
N THR A 128 -14.36 -7.60 -2.38
CA THR A 128 -14.79 -7.68 -0.97
C THR A 128 -15.47 -9.00 -0.62
N PHE A 129 -15.53 -9.96 -1.56
CA PHE A 129 -16.33 -11.20 -1.45
C PHE A 129 -17.81 -10.96 -1.13
N GLY A 130 -18.33 -9.73 -1.34
CA GLY A 130 -19.66 -9.33 -0.91
C GLY A 130 -19.86 -9.27 0.60
N GLN A 131 -18.79 -9.30 1.39
CA GLN A 131 -18.81 -9.24 2.85
C GLN A 131 -19.03 -7.80 3.34
N PRO A 132 -19.94 -7.56 4.29
CA PRO A 132 -20.27 -6.21 4.75
C PRO A 132 -19.19 -5.57 5.63
N ASN A 133 -18.24 -6.36 6.13
CA ASN A 133 -17.15 -5.93 7.01
C ASN A 133 -15.75 -6.14 6.41
N ILE A 134 -15.65 -6.37 5.10
CA ILE A 134 -14.38 -6.39 4.37
C ILE A 134 -14.31 -5.16 3.46
N PHE A 135 -13.29 -4.33 3.65
CA PHE A 135 -12.79 -3.40 2.65
C PHE A 135 -11.77 -4.10 1.76
N ALA A 136 -11.74 -3.75 0.49
CA ALA A 136 -10.70 -4.20 -0.43
C ALA A 136 -9.90 -3.00 -0.93
N TYR A 137 -8.59 -3.19 -1.18
CA TYR A 137 -7.78 -2.11 -1.72
C TYR A 137 -6.64 -2.65 -2.60
N GLU A 138 -6.29 -1.88 -3.64
CA GLU A 138 -5.17 -2.18 -4.51
C GLU A 138 -4.43 -0.90 -4.94
N ALA A 139 -3.27 -1.08 -5.57
CA ALA A 139 -2.58 -0.02 -6.28
C ALA A 139 -2.86 -0.14 -7.77
N ALA A 140 -3.15 0.99 -8.45
CA ALA A 140 -3.13 1.09 -9.90
C ALA A 140 -1.67 1.09 -10.40
N ALA A 141 -0.94 0.02 -10.07
CA ALA A 141 0.50 -0.08 -10.24
C ALA A 141 0.96 0.01 -11.70
N ASP A 142 0.07 -0.20 -12.64
CA ASP A 142 0.26 0.04 -14.06
C ASP A 142 0.53 1.52 -14.38
N GLU A 143 -0.06 2.44 -13.63
CA GLU A 143 0.12 3.87 -13.85
C GLU A 143 1.57 4.30 -13.59
N GLY A 144 2.12 4.03 -12.40
CA GLY A 144 3.51 4.34 -12.11
C GLY A 144 4.49 3.42 -12.83
N GLY A 145 4.08 2.17 -13.11
CA GLY A 145 4.79 1.27 -14.01
C GLY A 145 5.02 1.92 -15.37
N TYR A 146 3.97 2.46 -15.99
CA TYR A 146 4.05 3.16 -17.27
C TYR A 146 5.03 4.34 -17.23
N VAL A 147 4.95 5.17 -16.20
CA VAL A 147 5.87 6.33 -16.03
C VAL A 147 7.32 5.88 -15.88
N ASN A 148 7.59 4.86 -15.05
CA ASN A 148 8.92 4.27 -14.93
C ASN A 148 9.39 3.67 -16.27
N GLY A 149 8.49 3.09 -17.06
CA GLY A 149 8.76 2.59 -18.41
C GLY A 149 9.17 3.69 -19.39
N VAL A 150 8.48 4.84 -19.37
CA VAL A 150 8.82 6.02 -20.16
C VAL A 150 10.23 6.53 -19.81
N LEU A 151 10.53 6.66 -18.50
CA LEU A 151 11.86 7.04 -18.04
C LEU A 151 12.93 6.05 -18.49
N ALA A 152 12.71 4.75 -18.30
CA ALA A 152 13.61 3.67 -18.66
C ALA A 152 13.92 3.67 -20.16
N ALA A 153 12.89 3.82 -20.99
CA ALA A 153 13.03 3.90 -22.45
C ALA A 153 13.83 5.12 -22.93
N SER A 154 13.68 6.25 -22.23
CA SER A 154 14.38 7.49 -22.54
C SER A 154 15.86 7.46 -22.11
N MET A 155 16.25 6.51 -21.24
CA MET A 155 17.57 6.47 -20.62
C MET A 155 18.41 5.26 -21.02
N THR A 156 17.81 4.19 -21.54
CA THR A 156 18.58 3.04 -22.03
C THR A 156 19.45 3.42 -23.24
N THR A 157 20.67 2.94 -23.25
CA THR A 157 21.60 3.07 -24.38
C THR A 157 21.74 1.77 -25.17
N SER A 158 21.53 0.63 -24.52
CA SER A 158 21.61 -0.70 -25.14
C SER A 158 20.34 -1.08 -25.89
N LYS A 159 19.22 -0.42 -25.62
CA LYS A 159 17.87 -0.80 -26.07
C LYS A 159 17.44 -2.19 -25.56
N VAL A 160 18.00 -2.64 -24.46
CA VAL A 160 17.62 -3.88 -23.77
C VAL A 160 17.32 -3.53 -22.32
N ILE A 161 16.12 -3.84 -21.86
CA ILE A 161 15.63 -3.59 -20.51
C ILE A 161 15.23 -4.91 -19.87
N GLY A 162 15.61 -5.12 -18.60
CA GLY A 162 15.25 -6.29 -17.81
C GLY A 162 14.19 -5.99 -16.76
N VAL A 163 13.21 -6.89 -16.62
CA VAL A 163 12.16 -6.81 -15.59
C VAL A 163 12.15 -8.09 -14.77
N VAL A 164 12.32 -7.95 -13.44
CA VAL A 164 12.28 -9.06 -12.50
C VAL A 164 10.94 -9.02 -11.75
N GLY A 165 10.00 -9.87 -12.17
CA GLY A 165 8.69 -10.01 -11.54
C GLY A 165 8.66 -11.15 -10.52
N PRO A 166 7.81 -11.08 -9.46
CA PRO A 166 7.68 -12.16 -8.48
C PRO A 166 6.80 -13.31 -9.01
N ILE A 167 5.50 -13.11 -8.95
CA ILE A 167 4.43 -13.98 -9.45
C ILE A 167 3.52 -13.12 -10.31
N GLU A 168 2.99 -13.67 -11.41
CA GLU A 168 2.15 -12.95 -12.36
C GLU A 168 0.72 -12.76 -11.82
N THR A 169 0.57 -11.91 -10.80
CA THR A 169 -0.72 -11.64 -10.15
C THR A 169 -0.76 -10.25 -9.50
N GLY A 170 -1.98 -9.72 -9.28
CA GLY A 170 -2.25 -8.48 -8.55
C GLY A 170 -1.47 -7.28 -9.08
N ASP A 171 -1.14 -6.37 -8.20
CA ASP A 171 -0.37 -5.16 -8.47
C ASP A 171 1.01 -5.42 -9.08
N ALA A 172 1.62 -6.57 -8.77
CA ALA A 172 2.90 -6.96 -9.38
C ALA A 172 2.77 -7.16 -10.90
N LYS A 173 1.69 -7.81 -11.35
CA LYS A 173 1.41 -7.95 -12.80
C LYS A 173 1.07 -6.60 -13.42
N LEU A 174 0.24 -5.80 -12.77
CA LEU A 174 -0.12 -4.45 -13.24
C LEU A 174 1.14 -3.60 -13.47
N TYR A 175 2.06 -3.58 -12.50
CA TYR A 175 3.32 -2.86 -12.63
C TYR A 175 4.13 -3.29 -13.87
N VAL A 176 4.33 -4.61 -14.03
CA VAL A 176 5.12 -5.15 -15.15
C VAL A 176 4.48 -4.82 -16.50
N ASP A 177 3.17 -4.95 -16.60
CA ASP A 177 2.44 -4.68 -17.85
C ASP A 177 2.46 -3.18 -18.18
N GLY A 178 2.20 -2.30 -17.19
CA GLY A 178 2.30 -0.85 -17.36
C GLY A 178 3.72 -0.42 -17.74
N PHE A 179 4.75 -0.96 -17.07
CA PHE A 179 6.14 -0.65 -17.39
C PHE A 179 6.48 -1.01 -18.85
N LYS A 180 6.09 -2.19 -19.30
CA LYS A 180 6.27 -2.60 -20.72
C LYS A 180 5.53 -1.67 -21.67
N ALA A 181 4.30 -1.30 -21.33
CA ALA A 181 3.50 -0.39 -22.15
C ALA A 181 4.18 0.98 -22.28
N GLY A 182 4.66 1.56 -21.17
CA GLY A 182 5.40 2.82 -21.17
C GLY A 182 6.69 2.78 -21.99
N VAL A 183 7.46 1.67 -21.89
CA VAL A 183 8.66 1.47 -22.72
C VAL A 183 8.30 1.46 -24.19
N LEU A 184 7.32 0.65 -24.59
CA LEU A 184 6.96 0.46 -26.01
C LEU A 184 6.27 1.71 -26.60
N ALA A 185 5.50 2.43 -25.80
CA ALA A 185 4.91 3.71 -26.23
C ALA A 185 5.98 4.78 -26.50
N THR A 186 7.08 4.75 -25.75
CA THR A 186 8.20 5.69 -25.90
C THR A 186 9.12 5.28 -27.06
N ASN A 187 9.49 4.01 -27.13
CA ASN A 187 10.33 3.49 -28.21
C ASN A 187 10.06 2.00 -28.46
N PRO A 188 9.33 1.66 -29.56
CA PRO A 188 8.96 0.28 -29.87
C PRO A 188 10.15 -0.60 -30.30
N ASP A 189 11.34 -0.03 -30.55
CA ASP A 189 12.55 -0.79 -30.93
C ASP A 189 13.28 -1.37 -29.68
N ILE A 190 12.83 -1.05 -28.47
CA ILE A 190 13.44 -1.56 -27.24
C ILE A 190 12.94 -2.97 -26.95
N THR A 191 13.89 -3.85 -26.63
CA THR A 191 13.58 -5.20 -26.15
C THR A 191 13.37 -5.17 -24.65
N VAL A 192 12.20 -5.58 -24.18
CA VAL A 192 11.89 -5.75 -22.76
C VAL A 192 11.83 -7.23 -22.42
N ASN A 193 12.82 -7.71 -21.67
CA ASN A 193 12.88 -9.08 -21.17
C ASN A 193 12.24 -9.16 -19.79
N VAL A 194 11.27 -10.06 -19.59
CA VAL A 194 10.58 -10.26 -18.31
C VAL A 194 10.84 -11.66 -17.79
N ASN A 195 11.25 -11.76 -16.53
CA ASN A 195 11.33 -13.02 -15.80
C ASN A 195 10.46 -12.96 -14.56
N TYR A 196 9.41 -13.80 -14.48
CA TYR A 196 8.70 -14.08 -13.25
C TYR A 196 9.39 -15.24 -12.54
N ILE A 197 9.88 -15.01 -11.30
CA ILE A 197 10.70 -15.98 -10.56
C ILE A 197 9.87 -16.99 -9.74
N GLY A 198 8.55 -16.82 -9.66
CA GLY A 198 7.65 -17.71 -8.92
C GLY A 198 7.65 -17.49 -7.40
N SER A 199 8.26 -16.40 -6.91
CA SER A 199 8.35 -16.09 -5.47
C SER A 199 8.33 -14.59 -5.22
N PHE A 200 7.64 -14.17 -4.15
CA PHE A 200 7.69 -12.78 -3.67
C PHE A 200 8.94 -12.48 -2.81
N SER A 201 9.61 -13.52 -2.28
CA SER A 201 10.65 -13.38 -1.25
C SER A 201 12.01 -13.96 -1.61
N ASP A 202 12.15 -14.68 -2.71
CA ASP A 202 13.42 -15.33 -3.07
C ASP A 202 14.42 -14.34 -3.68
N VAL A 203 15.25 -13.76 -2.82
CA VAL A 203 16.30 -12.81 -3.17
C VAL A 203 17.34 -13.40 -4.10
N ALA A 204 17.66 -14.70 -3.95
CA ALA A 204 18.66 -15.36 -4.77
C ALA A 204 18.17 -15.57 -6.21
N LEU A 205 16.93 -16.03 -6.40
CA LEU A 205 16.32 -16.15 -7.71
C LEU A 205 16.17 -14.79 -8.40
N ALA A 206 15.84 -13.72 -7.64
CA ALA A 206 15.78 -12.37 -8.19
C ALA A 206 17.16 -11.90 -8.68
N ALA A 207 18.22 -12.18 -7.94
CA ALA A 207 19.59 -11.88 -8.36
C ALA A 207 20.00 -12.66 -9.63
N GLU A 208 19.63 -13.94 -9.74
CA GLU A 208 19.89 -14.76 -10.93
C GLU A 208 19.12 -14.24 -12.16
N ALA A 209 17.86 -13.84 -12.01
CA ALA A 209 17.06 -13.24 -13.06
C ALA A 209 17.68 -11.92 -13.56
N ALA A 210 18.09 -11.03 -12.63
CA ALA A 210 18.77 -9.79 -12.97
C ALA A 210 20.09 -10.05 -13.72
N ASN A 211 20.91 -10.99 -13.24
CA ASN A 211 22.15 -11.37 -13.92
C ASN A 211 21.90 -11.92 -15.34
N THR A 212 20.82 -12.65 -15.54
CA THR A 212 20.40 -13.14 -16.85
C THR A 212 20.08 -11.97 -17.79
N HIS A 213 19.34 -10.95 -17.33
CA HIS A 213 19.04 -9.76 -18.12
C HIS A 213 20.30 -8.95 -18.45
N ILE A 214 21.19 -8.76 -17.47
CA ILE A 214 22.47 -8.06 -17.66
C ILE A 214 23.32 -8.80 -18.71
N SER A 215 23.40 -10.14 -18.62
CA SER A 215 24.11 -10.97 -19.60
C SER A 215 23.51 -10.90 -21.01
N ALA A 216 22.22 -10.63 -21.10
CA ALA A 216 21.52 -10.37 -22.38
C ALA A 216 21.72 -8.93 -22.90
N GLY A 217 22.49 -8.11 -22.20
CA GLY A 217 22.83 -6.73 -22.59
C GLY A 217 21.92 -5.65 -21.98
N ALA A 218 21.08 -5.96 -20.99
CA ALA A 218 20.28 -4.95 -20.33
C ALA A 218 21.17 -3.97 -19.55
N ASP A 219 20.98 -2.67 -19.81
CA ASP A 219 21.60 -1.55 -19.08
C ASP A 219 20.62 -0.80 -18.18
N VAL A 220 19.36 -1.19 -18.20
CA VAL A 220 18.29 -0.72 -17.33
C VAL A 220 17.51 -1.91 -16.79
N LEU A 221 17.25 -1.93 -15.48
CA LEU A 221 16.44 -2.95 -14.83
C LEU A 221 15.36 -2.33 -13.96
N THR A 222 14.32 -3.10 -13.76
CA THR A 222 13.27 -2.85 -12.75
C THR A 222 12.77 -4.18 -12.19
N GLY A 223 11.98 -4.09 -11.15
CA GLY A 223 11.27 -5.22 -10.56
C GLY A 223 10.34 -4.77 -9.45
N THR A 224 9.55 -5.69 -8.94
CA THR A 224 8.59 -5.39 -7.88
C THR A 224 8.58 -6.50 -6.84
N ALA A 225 8.05 -6.23 -5.65
CA ALA A 225 8.04 -7.05 -4.45
C ALA A 225 9.39 -7.10 -3.68
N GLN A 226 9.34 -7.78 -2.54
CA GLN A 226 10.42 -7.79 -1.52
C GLN A 226 11.73 -8.42 -2.01
N MET A 227 11.65 -9.33 -2.97
CA MET A 227 12.81 -10.06 -3.50
C MET A 227 13.78 -9.17 -4.29
N VAL A 228 13.38 -7.96 -4.70
CA VAL A 228 14.16 -7.11 -5.63
C VAL A 228 15.51 -6.64 -5.09
N VAL A 229 15.74 -6.70 -3.76
CA VAL A 229 17.05 -6.37 -3.18
C VAL A 229 18.19 -7.18 -3.80
N GLY A 230 17.92 -8.44 -4.18
CA GLY A 230 18.91 -9.26 -4.91
C GLY A 230 19.17 -8.77 -6.33
N ALA A 231 18.11 -8.37 -7.02
CA ALA A 231 18.20 -7.81 -8.38
C ALA A 231 18.92 -6.44 -8.39
N ILE A 232 18.61 -5.57 -7.41
CA ILE A 232 19.27 -4.27 -7.24
C ILE A 232 20.76 -4.42 -7.00
N GLY A 233 21.16 -5.39 -6.16
CA GLY A 233 22.59 -5.67 -5.94
C GLY A 233 23.32 -6.05 -7.23
N LYS A 234 22.70 -6.85 -8.11
CA LYS A 234 23.29 -7.20 -9.42
C LYS A 234 23.29 -6.04 -10.40
N ALA A 235 22.26 -5.21 -10.38
CA ALA A 235 22.23 -3.97 -11.17
C ALA A 235 23.37 -3.03 -10.74
N GLU A 236 23.62 -2.87 -9.43
CA GLU A 236 24.71 -2.03 -8.91
C GLU A 236 26.10 -2.59 -9.31
N GLU A 237 26.33 -3.90 -9.19
CA GLU A 237 27.57 -4.55 -9.63
C GLU A 237 27.86 -4.29 -11.13
N ALA A 238 26.80 -4.26 -11.96
CA ALA A 238 26.89 -4.03 -13.41
C ALA A 238 26.83 -2.55 -13.81
N ASN A 239 26.61 -1.64 -12.86
CA ASN A 239 26.32 -0.23 -13.10
C ASN A 239 25.14 -0.03 -14.08
N ALA A 240 24.15 -0.93 -14.03
CA ALA A 240 22.88 -0.80 -14.74
C ALA A 240 21.90 0.06 -13.94
N LEU A 241 21.11 0.88 -14.63
CA LEU A 241 20.11 1.73 -13.97
C LEU A 241 18.99 0.90 -13.33
N TRP A 242 18.43 1.39 -12.23
CA TRP A 242 17.31 0.77 -11.53
C TRP A 242 16.14 1.73 -11.37
N PHE A 243 14.93 1.23 -11.65
CA PHE A 243 13.67 1.88 -11.33
C PHE A 243 12.94 1.09 -10.23
N GLY A 244 12.73 1.74 -9.09
CA GLY A 244 12.18 1.13 -7.88
C GLY A 244 10.66 1.11 -7.84
N THR A 245 10.11 0.34 -6.88
CA THR A 245 8.67 0.18 -6.68
C THR A 245 8.29 0.11 -5.21
N GLN A 246 7.03 0.45 -4.92
CA GLN A 246 6.33 0.30 -3.63
C GLN A 246 6.86 1.21 -2.52
N SER A 247 8.17 1.32 -2.36
CA SER A 247 8.85 2.25 -1.44
C SER A 247 10.02 2.91 -2.16
N ASN A 248 10.55 4.01 -1.59
CA ASN A 248 11.73 4.65 -2.13
C ASN A 248 12.97 3.78 -1.93
N GLN A 249 13.51 3.24 -3.02
CA GLN A 249 14.64 2.31 -3.02
C GLN A 249 16.01 2.98 -3.18
N THR A 250 16.06 4.32 -3.15
CA THR A 250 17.31 5.08 -3.34
C THR A 250 18.43 4.64 -2.41
N SER A 251 18.10 4.28 -1.15
CA SER A 251 19.11 3.88 -0.15
C SER A 251 19.79 2.54 -0.45
N LEU A 252 19.18 1.68 -1.26
CA LEU A 252 19.74 0.37 -1.61
C LEU A 252 20.92 0.51 -2.57
N ALA A 253 20.84 1.42 -3.55
CA ALA A 253 21.89 1.64 -4.54
C ALA A 253 21.84 3.10 -5.06
N PRO A 254 22.31 4.08 -4.28
CA PRO A 254 22.11 5.52 -4.55
C PRO A 254 22.68 6.00 -5.89
N LYS A 255 23.61 5.24 -6.48
CA LYS A 255 24.26 5.62 -7.74
C LYS A 255 23.47 5.22 -8.98
N ILE A 256 22.62 4.20 -8.87
CA ILE A 256 21.93 3.61 -10.02
C ILE A 256 20.41 3.68 -9.93
N VAL A 257 19.84 3.82 -8.73
CA VAL A 257 18.40 4.06 -8.57
C VAL A 257 18.09 5.44 -9.10
N VAL A 258 17.22 5.52 -10.12
CA VAL A 258 16.83 6.75 -10.82
C VAL A 258 15.60 7.36 -10.18
N ALA A 259 14.55 6.56 -10.05
CA ALA A 259 13.28 6.93 -9.46
C ALA A 259 12.60 5.68 -8.87
N SER A 260 11.63 5.89 -8.01
CA SER A 260 10.79 4.83 -7.45
C SER A 260 9.31 5.22 -7.55
N GLN A 261 8.47 4.29 -7.99
CA GLN A 261 7.04 4.34 -7.75
C GLN A 261 6.80 4.07 -6.27
N VAL A 262 6.18 4.99 -5.56
CA VAL A 262 5.97 4.89 -4.11
C VAL A 262 4.49 4.88 -3.79
N TYR A 263 4.08 4.02 -2.85
CA TYR A 263 2.70 3.87 -2.41
C TYR A 263 2.44 4.70 -1.15
N HIS A 264 1.39 5.48 -1.19
CA HIS A 264 0.85 6.30 -0.11
C HIS A 264 -0.50 5.73 0.32
N TRP A 265 -0.47 4.56 0.99
CA TRP A 265 -1.66 3.85 1.44
C TRP A 265 -2.53 4.66 2.41
N GLU A 266 -1.98 5.71 3.07
CA GLU A 266 -2.74 6.61 3.94
C GLU A 266 -3.93 7.24 3.24
N VAL A 267 -3.90 7.42 1.93
CA VAL A 267 -5.03 7.95 1.14
C VAL A 267 -6.27 7.07 1.32
N VAL A 268 -6.15 5.77 1.07
CA VAL A 268 -7.28 4.83 1.21
C VAL A 268 -7.53 4.43 2.66
N LEU A 269 -6.51 4.42 3.51
CA LEU A 269 -6.69 4.17 4.95
C LEU A 269 -7.55 5.24 5.60
N ASN A 270 -7.33 6.53 5.31
CA ASN A 270 -8.12 7.63 5.83
C ASN A 270 -9.59 7.52 5.40
N GLU A 271 -9.87 7.14 4.14
CA GLU A 271 -11.24 6.89 3.67
C GLU A 271 -11.91 5.74 4.43
N MET A 272 -11.19 4.61 4.66
CA MET A 272 -11.71 3.47 5.44
C MET A 272 -12.01 3.89 6.88
N LEU A 273 -11.09 4.62 7.52
CA LEU A 273 -11.25 5.10 8.89
C LEU A 273 -12.46 6.01 9.06
N ASP A 274 -12.70 6.90 8.12
CA ASP A 274 -13.88 7.78 8.15
C ASP A 274 -15.19 7.01 7.96
N LEU A 275 -15.18 5.96 7.14
CA LEU A 275 -16.31 5.05 6.99
C LEU A 275 -16.58 4.25 8.27
N ILE A 276 -15.55 3.71 8.90
CA ILE A 276 -15.66 2.96 10.16
C ILE A 276 -16.22 3.86 11.26
N LYS A 277 -15.70 5.08 11.42
CA LYS A 277 -16.22 6.08 12.36
C LYS A 277 -17.69 6.42 12.08
N GLY A 278 -18.11 6.36 10.80
CA GLY A 278 -19.49 6.55 10.36
C GLY A 278 -20.38 5.31 10.48
N GLY A 279 -19.86 4.18 10.99
CA GLY A 279 -20.59 2.92 11.17
C GLY A 279 -20.63 2.01 9.93
N THR A 280 -19.84 2.30 8.88
CA THR A 280 -19.69 1.42 7.71
C THR A 280 -18.43 0.59 7.89
N LEU A 281 -18.59 -0.71 8.12
CA LEU A 281 -17.49 -1.61 8.50
C LEU A 281 -16.77 -2.27 7.31
N GLY A 282 -17.30 -2.14 6.08
CA GLY A 282 -16.73 -2.76 4.88
C GLY A 282 -17.64 -2.64 3.66
N GLY A 283 -17.55 -3.62 2.74
CA GLY A 283 -18.38 -3.69 1.54
C GLY A 283 -18.00 -2.67 0.45
N LYS A 284 -16.80 -2.07 0.54
CA LYS A 284 -16.28 -1.10 -0.43
C LYS A 284 -14.85 -1.41 -0.83
N SER A 285 -14.48 -1.02 -2.04
CA SER A 285 -13.13 -1.15 -2.57
C SER A 285 -12.54 0.21 -2.93
N PHE A 286 -11.21 0.30 -2.86
CA PHE A 286 -10.43 1.51 -3.07
C PHE A 286 -9.20 1.21 -3.92
N ALA A 287 -8.72 2.22 -4.64
CA ALA A 287 -7.45 2.14 -5.33
C ALA A 287 -6.61 3.38 -5.04
N ILE A 288 -5.32 3.18 -4.75
CA ILE A 288 -4.34 4.25 -4.85
C ILE A 288 -3.90 4.38 -6.31
N ASN A 289 -3.71 5.62 -6.77
CA ASN A 289 -3.32 5.93 -8.14
C ASN A 289 -2.60 7.29 -8.21
N LEU A 290 -2.09 7.65 -9.40
CA LEU A 290 -1.44 8.94 -9.61
C LEU A 290 -2.40 10.12 -9.40
N ALA A 291 -3.68 9.97 -9.75
CA ALA A 291 -4.65 11.06 -9.70
C ALA A 291 -5.02 11.46 -8.27
N ASN A 292 -5.18 10.48 -7.35
CA ASN A 292 -5.49 10.75 -5.94
C ASN A 292 -4.25 10.96 -5.07
N GLY A 293 -3.03 10.84 -5.64
CA GLY A 293 -1.78 11.00 -4.92
C GLY A 293 -1.40 9.82 -4.02
N GLY A 294 -2.16 8.73 -4.06
CA GLY A 294 -1.83 7.49 -3.37
C GLY A 294 -0.70 6.71 -4.06
N GLU A 295 -0.38 7.09 -5.28
CA GLU A 295 0.78 6.63 -6.01
C GLU A 295 1.56 7.83 -6.53
N VAL A 296 2.88 7.84 -6.35
CA VAL A 296 3.75 8.93 -6.78
C VAL A 296 5.07 8.38 -7.36
N ILE A 297 5.72 9.18 -8.21
CA ILE A 297 7.08 8.92 -8.67
C ILE A 297 8.04 9.79 -7.87
N GLU A 298 8.86 9.16 -7.05
CA GLU A 298 9.92 9.82 -6.28
C GLU A 298 11.26 9.68 -7.00
N TYR A 299 11.85 10.82 -7.38
CA TYR A 299 13.17 10.85 -7.99
C TYR A 299 14.28 10.76 -6.93
N ASN A 300 15.35 10.05 -7.26
CA ASN A 300 16.54 10.05 -6.44
C ASN A 300 17.24 11.43 -6.52
N PRO A 301 17.34 12.18 -5.41
CA PRO A 301 17.93 13.51 -5.43
C PRO A 301 19.45 13.54 -5.74
N ALA A 302 20.11 12.37 -5.63
CA ALA A 302 21.52 12.23 -5.97
C ALA A 302 21.76 11.84 -7.45
N TYR A 303 20.69 11.52 -8.20
CA TYR A 303 20.76 11.15 -9.61
C TYR A 303 20.21 12.28 -10.49
N THR A 304 20.99 12.70 -11.47
CA THR A 304 20.55 13.76 -12.40
C THR A 304 19.80 13.11 -13.58
N VAL A 305 18.47 13.14 -13.53
CA VAL A 305 17.63 12.69 -14.66
C VAL A 305 17.75 13.70 -15.81
N PRO A 306 17.97 13.26 -17.07
CA PRO A 306 17.96 14.16 -18.21
C PRO A 306 16.64 14.92 -18.32
N ALA A 307 16.69 16.23 -18.58
CA ALA A 307 15.51 17.10 -18.61
C ALA A 307 14.45 16.62 -19.63
N GLU A 308 14.87 16.05 -20.75
CA GLU A 308 13.97 15.48 -21.75
C GLU A 308 13.22 14.25 -21.23
N ALA A 309 13.92 13.33 -20.53
CA ALA A 309 13.30 12.16 -19.90
C ALA A 309 12.29 12.56 -18.82
N GLN A 310 12.66 13.57 -18.00
CA GLN A 310 11.75 14.08 -16.99
C GLN A 310 10.50 14.72 -17.60
N ALA A 311 10.64 15.50 -18.68
CA ALA A 311 9.51 16.12 -19.36
C ALA A 311 8.54 15.06 -19.94
N LEU A 312 9.06 13.97 -20.52
CA LEU A 312 8.24 12.86 -21.02
C LEU A 312 7.50 12.15 -19.87
N ALA A 313 8.14 11.95 -18.73
CA ALA A 313 7.51 11.36 -17.55
C ALA A 313 6.40 12.27 -17.00
N GLU A 314 6.62 13.58 -16.93
CA GLU A 314 5.60 14.56 -16.51
C GLU A 314 4.40 14.61 -17.47
N GLU A 315 4.63 14.49 -18.78
CA GLU A 315 3.58 14.37 -19.79
C GLU A 315 2.79 13.07 -19.61
N ALA A 316 3.45 11.94 -19.36
CA ALA A 316 2.82 10.66 -19.08
C ALA A 316 1.95 10.73 -17.82
N ILE A 317 2.48 11.27 -16.70
CA ILE A 317 1.73 11.48 -15.46
C ILE A 317 0.47 12.33 -15.73
N LYS A 318 0.62 13.42 -16.46
CA LYS A 318 -0.51 14.29 -16.80
C LYS A 318 -1.54 13.54 -17.64
N GLY A 319 -1.11 12.82 -18.68
CA GLY A 319 -2.00 12.07 -19.58
C GLY A 319 -2.75 10.94 -18.89
N ILE A 320 -2.11 10.26 -17.91
CA ILE A 320 -2.77 9.26 -17.08
C ILE A 320 -3.80 9.92 -16.17
N LYS A 321 -3.44 11.02 -15.49
CA LYS A 321 -4.36 11.74 -14.59
C LYS A 321 -5.59 12.32 -15.30
N ASP A 322 -5.48 12.76 -16.54
CA ASP A 322 -6.60 13.30 -17.31
C ASP A 322 -7.31 12.27 -18.18
N GLY A 323 -6.83 11.01 -18.17
CA GLY A 323 -7.42 9.88 -18.88
C GLY A 323 -7.12 9.84 -20.39
N SER A 324 -6.21 10.67 -20.88
CA SER A 324 -5.75 10.64 -22.29
C SER A 324 -4.76 9.52 -22.57
N ILE A 325 -4.11 8.99 -21.52
CA ILE A 325 -3.28 7.79 -21.54
C ILE A 325 -3.93 6.73 -20.65
N ASP A 326 -4.16 5.55 -21.22
CA ASP A 326 -4.56 4.34 -20.50
C ASP A 326 -3.37 3.36 -20.55
N PRO A 327 -2.67 3.13 -19.40
CA PRO A 327 -1.47 2.28 -19.38
C PRO A 327 -1.68 0.85 -19.83
N MET A 328 -2.96 0.38 -19.84
CA MET A 328 -3.31 -1.00 -20.19
C MET A 328 -3.85 -1.16 -21.61
N LYS A 329 -3.85 -0.09 -22.42
CA LYS A 329 -4.22 -0.09 -23.84
C LYS A 329 -3.05 0.32 -24.69
#